data_f5a62af758bb5b7833b54e6b98143228
#
_entry.id   f5a62af758bb5b7833b54e6b98143228
#
_cell.length_a   1.000
_cell.length_b   1.000
_cell.length_c   1.000
_cell.angle_alpha   90.00
_cell.angle_beta   90.00
_cell.angle_gamma   90.00
#
_symmetry.space_group_name_H-M   'P 1'
#
loop_
_entity.id
_entity.type
_entity.pdbx_description
1 polymer ?
#
loop_
_entity_poly.entity_id
_entity_poly.type
_entity_poly.pdbx_seq_one_letter_code
_entity_poly.pdbx_strand_id
1 'polypeptide(L)'
;MGADLLIKNAKIVTEQGVISGSLAVKNGKIAAVASGDLLTEALEVRDIGGKYLFPGAIDTHPHFFDPGAEWREDFWHGTCAAASGGFTTVLDMPNTLPPVKDGKTFALKLRRAMAGSLVDYALWGSAMPDNITDLEELQRLGCIAFKGFTLDAGPDFQWSDEYEQLREMKKISELNGIFGVHAEHAVLVQRFTELYADEEWSLQVHDKSRPPEAELTAVNTL
;
A
#
# COMPACT_ATOMS: atom_id res chain seq x y z
N MET A 1 -19.98 -31.19 10.39
CA MET A 1 -20.07 -30.32 9.21
C MET A 1 -18.67 -30.16 8.63
N GLY A 2 -18.43 -30.59 7.39
CA GLY A 2 -17.13 -30.59 6.74
C GLY A 2 -16.57 -29.19 6.43
N ALA A 3 -15.33 -29.14 6.01
CA ALA A 3 -14.67 -27.93 5.51
C ALA A 3 -15.10 -27.63 4.06
N ASP A 4 -14.91 -26.40 3.61
CA ASP A 4 -15.12 -26.04 2.20
C ASP A 4 -13.91 -26.42 1.36
N LEU A 5 -12.70 -26.20 1.91
CA LEU A 5 -11.43 -26.56 1.30
C LEU A 5 -10.49 -27.20 2.36
N LEU A 6 -9.85 -28.29 1.97
CA LEU A 6 -8.75 -28.91 2.72
C LEU A 6 -7.48 -28.89 1.87
N ILE A 7 -6.46 -28.22 2.34
CA ILE A 7 -5.12 -28.23 1.76
C ILE A 7 -4.28 -29.26 2.54
N LYS A 8 -3.73 -30.25 1.84
CA LYS A 8 -2.93 -31.33 2.41
C LYS A 8 -1.48 -31.28 1.95
N ASN A 9 -0.62 -31.97 2.69
CA ASN A 9 0.79 -32.11 2.35
C ASN A 9 1.46 -30.74 2.10
N ALA A 10 1.25 -29.80 3.04
CA ALA A 10 1.73 -28.44 2.99
C ALA A 10 2.88 -28.19 3.96
N LYS A 11 3.83 -27.31 3.58
CA LYS A 11 4.74 -26.62 4.50
C LYS A 11 4.13 -25.27 4.85
N ILE A 12 3.32 -25.24 5.90
CA ILE A 12 2.54 -24.06 6.29
C ILE A 12 3.45 -23.09 7.03
N VAL A 13 3.60 -21.87 6.50
CA VAL A 13 4.40 -20.81 7.11
C VAL A 13 3.55 -20.04 8.11
N THR A 14 4.03 -19.94 9.35
CA THR A 14 3.39 -19.22 10.45
C THR A 14 4.41 -18.30 11.13
N GLU A 15 3.96 -17.42 12.01
CA GLU A 15 4.84 -16.56 12.81
C GLU A 15 5.81 -17.37 13.71
N GLN A 16 5.44 -18.58 14.12
CA GLN A 16 6.24 -19.45 14.98
C GLN A 16 7.16 -20.39 14.19
N GLY A 17 7.07 -20.38 12.86
CA GLY A 17 7.88 -21.25 12.00
C GLY A 17 7.06 -22.03 10.98
N VAL A 18 7.64 -23.09 10.43
CA VAL A 18 7.04 -23.90 9.37
C VAL A 18 6.46 -25.19 9.95
N ILE A 19 5.19 -25.44 9.71
CA ILE A 19 4.46 -26.64 10.11
C ILE A 19 4.25 -27.53 8.88
N SER A 20 4.74 -28.77 8.90
CA SER A 20 4.38 -29.75 7.87
C SER A 20 3.03 -30.37 8.21
N GLY A 21 2.01 -30.15 7.35
CA GLY A 21 0.67 -30.62 7.72
C GLY A 21 -0.43 -30.20 6.76
N SER A 22 -1.59 -29.94 7.32
CA SER A 22 -2.82 -29.64 6.59
C SER A 22 -3.52 -28.41 7.15
N LEU A 23 -4.26 -27.72 6.27
CA LEU A 23 -5.05 -26.54 6.61
C LEU A 23 -6.48 -26.74 6.07
N ALA A 24 -7.47 -26.48 6.93
CA ALA A 24 -8.88 -26.49 6.54
C ALA A 24 -9.46 -25.07 6.53
N VAL A 25 -10.25 -24.78 5.50
CA VAL A 25 -10.99 -23.52 5.35
C VAL A 25 -12.48 -23.80 5.41
N LYS A 26 -13.22 -22.95 6.13
CA LYS A 26 -14.68 -22.97 6.18
C LYS A 26 -15.24 -21.55 6.18
N ASN A 27 -16.22 -21.32 5.32
CA ASN A 27 -16.86 -19.99 5.17
C ASN A 27 -15.85 -18.86 4.96
N GLY A 28 -14.84 -19.11 4.09
CA GLY A 28 -13.80 -18.15 3.76
C GLY A 28 -12.77 -17.88 4.88
N LYS A 29 -12.77 -18.66 5.97
CA LYS A 29 -11.85 -18.48 7.10
C LYS A 29 -11.07 -19.76 7.36
N ILE A 30 -9.83 -19.61 7.83
CA ILE A 30 -9.04 -20.73 8.33
C ILE A 30 -9.74 -21.31 9.56
N ALA A 31 -10.22 -22.56 9.43
CA ALA A 31 -10.94 -23.27 10.50
C ALA A 31 -10.01 -24.12 11.34
N ALA A 32 -8.94 -24.67 10.73
CA ALA A 32 -7.94 -25.48 11.45
C ALA A 32 -6.61 -25.48 10.70
N VAL A 33 -5.53 -25.53 11.48
CA VAL A 33 -4.15 -25.84 11.03
C VAL A 33 -3.65 -26.98 11.89
N ALA A 34 -3.11 -28.04 11.29
CA ALA A 34 -2.62 -29.21 12.03
C ALA A 34 -1.27 -29.67 11.49
N SER A 35 -0.44 -30.17 12.39
CA SER A 35 0.73 -30.96 12.04
C SER A 35 0.25 -32.32 11.55
N GLY A 36 0.65 -32.73 10.34
CA GLY A 36 0.17 -33.94 9.70
C GLY A 36 -1.21 -33.83 9.04
N ASP A 37 -1.89 -34.95 8.89
CA ASP A 37 -3.18 -34.98 8.19
C ASP A 37 -4.34 -34.59 9.09
N LEU A 38 -5.16 -33.67 8.59
CA LEU A 38 -6.48 -33.39 9.15
C LEU A 38 -7.49 -34.40 8.63
N LEU A 39 -8.10 -35.12 9.56
CA LEU A 39 -9.19 -36.08 9.28
C LEU A 39 -10.53 -35.31 9.30
N THR A 40 -10.82 -34.61 8.20
CA THR A 40 -12.10 -33.93 8.04
C THR A 40 -12.63 -34.13 6.62
N GLU A 41 -13.95 -34.19 6.48
CA GLU A 41 -14.59 -34.13 5.18
C GLU A 41 -14.46 -32.71 4.64
N ALA A 42 -14.26 -32.53 3.33
CA ALA A 42 -14.20 -31.25 2.66
C ALA A 42 -14.86 -31.32 1.29
N LEU A 43 -15.45 -30.21 0.85
CA LEU A 43 -16.03 -30.09 -0.50
C LEU A 43 -14.94 -30.16 -1.57
N GLU A 44 -13.79 -29.55 -1.30
CA GLU A 44 -12.60 -29.58 -2.15
C GLU A 44 -11.38 -29.99 -1.36
N VAL A 45 -10.55 -30.88 -1.93
CA VAL A 45 -9.27 -31.30 -1.35
C VAL A 45 -8.15 -31.00 -2.34
N ARG A 46 -7.13 -30.28 -1.89
CA ARG A 46 -5.91 -29.99 -2.67
C ARG A 46 -4.69 -30.56 -1.98
N ASP A 47 -4.03 -31.52 -2.61
CA ASP A 47 -2.69 -31.96 -2.22
C ASP A 47 -1.66 -31.09 -2.95
N ILE A 48 -0.86 -30.33 -2.20
CA ILE A 48 0.13 -29.42 -2.79
C ILE A 48 1.55 -30.01 -2.82
N GLY A 49 1.70 -31.29 -2.52
CA GLY A 49 2.94 -32.04 -2.77
C GLY A 49 4.16 -31.54 -1.98
N GLY A 50 3.98 -31.10 -0.76
CA GLY A 50 5.08 -30.60 0.09
C GLY A 50 5.52 -29.17 -0.23
N LYS A 51 4.76 -28.41 -1.04
CA LYS A 51 5.04 -27.00 -1.32
C LYS A 51 4.77 -26.13 -0.09
N TYR A 52 5.40 -24.95 -0.09
CA TYR A 52 5.13 -23.96 0.94
C TYR A 52 3.76 -23.32 0.74
N LEU A 53 3.03 -23.15 1.83
CA LEU A 53 1.77 -22.44 1.92
C LEU A 53 1.98 -21.20 2.79
N PHE A 54 1.87 -20.02 2.20
CA PHE A 54 2.00 -18.74 2.88
C PHE A 54 0.63 -18.10 3.10
N PRO A 55 0.46 -17.24 4.11
CA PRO A 55 -0.59 -16.23 4.08
C PRO A 55 -0.49 -15.40 2.79
N GLY A 56 -1.62 -14.94 2.26
CA GLY A 56 -1.60 -14.01 1.14
C GLY A 56 -0.79 -12.76 1.48
N ALA A 57 0.09 -12.33 0.59
CA ALA A 57 0.86 -11.12 0.81
C ALA A 57 -0.04 -9.88 0.73
N ILE A 58 0.35 -8.81 1.44
CA ILE A 58 -0.33 -7.50 1.44
C ILE A 58 0.66 -6.50 0.88
N ASP A 59 0.30 -5.85 -0.23
CA ASP A 59 1.06 -4.70 -0.75
C ASP A 59 0.49 -3.42 -0.15
N THR A 60 1.28 -2.77 0.69
CA THR A 60 0.86 -1.57 1.42
C THR A 60 1.18 -0.27 0.68
N HIS A 61 1.84 -0.33 -0.48
CA HIS A 61 2.34 0.86 -1.18
C HIS A 61 2.30 0.76 -2.73
N PRO A 62 1.23 0.23 -3.36
CA PRO A 62 1.12 0.29 -4.81
C PRO A 62 0.60 1.65 -5.28
N HIS A 63 0.85 1.98 -6.55
CA HIS A 63 0.35 3.16 -7.23
C HIS A 63 -0.34 2.74 -8.53
N PHE A 64 -1.68 2.66 -8.53
CA PHE A 64 -2.44 2.29 -9.73
C PHE A 64 -2.81 3.50 -10.60
N PHE A 65 -2.65 4.73 -10.10
CA PHE A 65 -2.93 5.96 -10.84
C PHE A 65 -4.35 6.07 -11.42
N ASP A 66 -5.29 5.30 -10.90
CA ASP A 66 -6.70 5.27 -11.28
C ASP A 66 -7.56 5.90 -10.16
N PRO A 67 -8.23 7.01 -10.43
CA PRO A 67 -8.46 7.67 -11.72
C PRO A 67 -7.35 8.62 -12.16
N GLY A 68 -7.34 8.90 -13.47
CA GLY A 68 -6.71 10.07 -14.08
C GLY A 68 -5.42 9.82 -14.86
N ALA A 69 -4.76 8.66 -14.66
CA ALA A 69 -3.62 8.24 -15.45
C ALA A 69 -3.62 6.71 -15.68
N GLU A 70 -4.79 6.16 -16.01
CA GLU A 70 -5.04 4.73 -16.18
C GLU A 70 -4.19 4.10 -17.30
N TRP A 71 -3.63 4.92 -18.17
CA TRP A 71 -2.67 4.47 -19.19
C TRP A 71 -1.33 3.99 -18.60
N ARG A 72 -1.02 4.39 -17.37
CA ARG A 72 0.17 3.92 -16.62
C ARG A 72 -0.12 2.61 -15.90
N GLU A 73 -1.22 2.58 -15.15
CA GLU A 73 -1.73 1.43 -14.42
C GLU A 73 -3.17 1.71 -13.97
N ASP A 74 -4.02 0.67 -13.93
CA ASP A 74 -5.37 0.73 -13.41
C ASP A 74 -5.61 -0.37 -12.37
N PHE A 75 -6.78 -0.33 -11.70
CA PHE A 75 -7.10 -1.33 -10.66
C PHE A 75 -7.19 -2.74 -11.21
N TRP A 76 -7.66 -2.94 -12.43
CA TRP A 76 -7.77 -4.28 -13.00
C TRP A 76 -6.39 -4.90 -13.26
N HIS A 77 -5.55 -4.22 -14.04
CA HIS A 77 -4.22 -4.74 -14.41
C HIS A 77 -3.30 -4.84 -13.19
N GLY A 78 -3.27 -3.81 -12.33
CA GLY A 78 -2.46 -3.80 -11.13
C GLY A 78 -2.84 -4.91 -10.15
N THR A 79 -4.15 -5.15 -9.94
CA THR A 79 -4.60 -6.23 -9.05
C THR A 79 -4.47 -7.62 -9.66
N CYS A 80 -4.55 -7.77 -11.00
CA CYS A 80 -4.18 -9.01 -11.68
C CYS A 80 -2.70 -9.33 -11.49
N ALA A 81 -1.82 -8.32 -11.61
CA ALA A 81 -0.38 -8.49 -11.34
C ALA A 81 -0.13 -8.87 -9.87
N ALA A 82 -0.80 -8.19 -8.93
CA ALA A 82 -0.75 -8.50 -7.50
C ALA A 82 -1.15 -9.97 -7.23
N ALA A 83 -2.30 -10.40 -7.72
CA ALA A 83 -2.77 -11.78 -7.57
C ALA A 83 -1.79 -12.80 -8.15
N SER A 84 -1.21 -12.51 -9.31
CA SER A 84 -0.19 -13.35 -9.95
C SER A 84 1.09 -13.46 -9.11
N GLY A 85 1.43 -12.42 -8.33
CA GLY A 85 2.54 -12.39 -7.39
C GLY A 85 2.23 -13.01 -6.03
N GLY A 86 0.98 -13.46 -5.78
CA GLY A 86 0.56 -14.03 -4.49
C GLY A 86 0.08 -12.98 -3.47
N PHE A 87 -0.13 -11.74 -3.90
CA PHE A 87 -0.78 -10.71 -3.09
C PHE A 87 -2.29 -10.89 -3.11
N THR A 88 -2.90 -10.86 -1.95
CA THR A 88 -4.36 -11.01 -1.78
C THR A 88 -5.02 -9.72 -1.36
N THR A 89 -4.23 -8.71 -0.99
CA THR A 89 -4.70 -7.40 -0.56
C THR A 89 -3.74 -6.33 -1.02
N VAL A 90 -4.26 -5.20 -1.46
CA VAL A 90 -3.50 -4.01 -1.85
C VAL A 90 -4.01 -2.77 -1.13
N LEU A 91 -3.10 -1.88 -0.74
CA LEU A 91 -3.42 -0.61 -0.07
C LEU A 91 -2.94 0.53 -0.98
N ASP A 92 -3.81 0.95 -1.91
CA ASP A 92 -3.42 1.84 -3.00
C ASP A 92 -3.25 3.29 -2.56
N MET A 93 -2.14 3.90 -2.99
CA MET A 93 -1.71 5.26 -2.66
C MET A 93 -2.62 6.34 -3.25
N PRO A 94 -2.73 7.53 -2.61
CA PRO A 94 -3.68 8.56 -2.99
C PRO A 94 -3.25 9.41 -4.18
N ASN A 95 -2.09 9.14 -4.78
CA ASN A 95 -1.51 9.88 -5.92
C ASN A 95 -2.27 9.59 -7.21
N THR A 96 -3.40 10.24 -7.39
CA THR A 96 -4.29 10.12 -8.56
C THR A 96 -4.65 11.51 -9.08
N LEU A 97 -5.37 11.59 -10.18
CA LEU A 97 -5.85 12.83 -10.76
C LEU A 97 -7.39 12.87 -10.79
N PRO A 98 -8.02 13.55 -9.83
CA PRO A 98 -7.45 14.32 -8.70
C PRO A 98 -6.89 13.44 -7.58
N PRO A 99 -6.01 13.96 -6.71
CA PRO A 99 -5.55 13.25 -5.52
C PRO A 99 -6.69 13.02 -4.52
N VAL A 100 -6.55 12.02 -3.66
CA VAL A 100 -7.60 11.67 -2.67
C VAL A 100 -7.52 12.63 -1.49
N LYS A 101 -8.09 13.83 -1.60
CA LYS A 101 -7.97 14.88 -0.59
C LYS A 101 -9.24 15.27 0.15
N ASP A 102 -10.38 14.80 -0.31
CA ASP A 102 -11.71 15.07 0.25
C ASP A 102 -12.68 13.89 0.02
N GLY A 103 -13.86 13.95 0.61
CA GLY A 103 -14.86 12.91 0.46
C GLY A 103 -15.32 12.65 -0.99
N LYS A 104 -15.28 13.66 -1.85
CA LYS A 104 -15.66 13.53 -3.26
C LYS A 104 -14.61 12.75 -4.04
N THR A 105 -13.34 13.08 -3.88
CA THR A 105 -12.21 12.41 -4.55
C THR A 105 -12.02 11.01 -4.02
N PHE A 106 -12.22 10.78 -2.72
CA PHE A 106 -12.26 9.43 -2.13
C PHE A 106 -13.37 8.57 -2.75
N ALA A 107 -14.60 9.08 -2.82
CA ALA A 107 -15.71 8.34 -3.41
C ALA A 107 -15.50 8.05 -4.90
N LEU A 108 -14.81 8.93 -5.63
CA LEU A 108 -14.44 8.68 -7.02
C LEU A 108 -13.48 7.49 -7.12
N LYS A 109 -12.38 7.50 -6.37
CA LYS A 109 -11.39 6.43 -6.36
C LYS A 109 -11.98 5.10 -5.86
N LEU A 110 -12.81 5.16 -4.80
CA LEU A 110 -13.50 3.96 -4.28
C LEU A 110 -14.34 3.27 -5.35
N ARG A 111 -15.10 4.04 -6.16
CA ARG A 111 -15.87 3.46 -7.26
C ARG A 111 -15.00 2.76 -8.30
N ARG A 112 -13.80 3.29 -8.60
CA ARG A 112 -12.84 2.67 -9.53
C ARG A 112 -12.30 1.37 -8.96
N ALA A 113 -11.89 1.39 -7.68
CA ALA A 113 -11.43 0.20 -6.97
C ALA A 113 -12.52 -0.89 -6.92
N MET A 114 -13.75 -0.54 -6.56
CA MET A 114 -14.88 -1.47 -6.54
C MET A 114 -15.17 -2.12 -7.89
N ALA A 115 -14.99 -1.38 -8.97
CA ALA A 115 -15.27 -1.87 -10.33
C ALA A 115 -14.13 -2.71 -10.92
N GLY A 116 -12.87 -2.44 -10.53
CA GLY A 116 -11.69 -2.98 -11.17
C GLY A 116 -10.89 -3.98 -10.35
N SER A 117 -10.98 -3.99 -9.01
CA SER A 117 -10.10 -4.84 -8.20
C SER A 117 -10.45 -6.32 -8.26
N LEU A 118 -9.43 -7.15 -8.49
CA LEU A 118 -9.50 -8.61 -8.42
C LEU A 118 -9.21 -9.16 -7.02
N VAL A 119 -8.42 -8.44 -6.22
CA VAL A 119 -8.06 -8.78 -4.83
C VAL A 119 -8.69 -7.79 -3.86
N ASP A 120 -8.63 -8.08 -2.57
CA ASP A 120 -9.07 -7.14 -1.55
C ASP A 120 -8.24 -5.85 -1.63
N TYR A 121 -8.87 -4.73 -1.27
CA TYR A 121 -8.20 -3.43 -1.33
C TYR A 121 -8.58 -2.52 -0.17
N ALA A 122 -7.68 -1.59 0.12
CA ALA A 122 -7.94 -0.41 0.92
C ALA A 122 -7.30 0.82 0.25
N LEU A 123 -7.72 2.01 0.64
CA LEU A 123 -7.30 3.26 0.03
C LEU A 123 -6.66 4.19 1.05
N TRP A 124 -5.54 4.78 0.68
CA TRP A 124 -4.93 5.89 1.39
C TRP A 124 -5.59 7.20 1.03
N GLY A 125 -5.62 8.16 1.98
CA GLY A 125 -5.92 9.55 1.73
C GLY A 125 -4.65 10.39 1.62
N SER A 126 -4.73 11.54 0.98
CA SER A 126 -3.65 12.53 0.97
C SER A 126 -3.68 13.34 2.26
N ALA A 127 -2.50 13.63 2.83
CA ALA A 127 -2.31 14.70 3.80
C ALA A 127 -1.51 15.81 3.12
N MET A 128 -2.11 16.98 3.00
CA MET A 128 -1.58 18.14 2.30
C MET A 128 -1.95 19.42 3.07
N PRO A 129 -1.21 20.52 2.93
CA PRO A 129 -1.50 21.78 3.64
C PRO A 129 -2.93 22.27 3.48
N ASP A 130 -3.56 22.04 2.32
CA ASP A 130 -4.88 22.55 1.96
C ASP A 130 -6.05 21.65 2.37
N ASN A 131 -5.79 20.43 2.93
CA ASN A 131 -6.87 19.50 3.26
C ASN A 131 -6.88 18.97 4.70
N ILE A 132 -6.16 19.59 5.62
CA ILE A 132 -6.07 19.16 7.03
C ILE A 132 -7.47 19.01 7.69
N THR A 133 -8.41 19.86 7.31
CA THR A 133 -9.78 19.83 7.81
C THR A 133 -10.61 18.65 7.28
N ASP A 134 -10.19 18.06 6.16
CA ASP A 134 -10.90 16.96 5.50
C ASP A 134 -10.42 15.57 5.97
N LEU A 135 -9.28 15.48 6.68
CA LEU A 135 -8.69 14.21 7.12
C LEU A 135 -9.64 13.38 7.99
N GLU A 136 -10.42 14.03 8.86
CA GLU A 136 -11.42 13.37 9.69
C GLU A 136 -12.56 12.76 8.86
N GLU A 137 -13.03 13.49 7.85
CA GLU A 137 -14.04 12.97 6.91
C GLU A 137 -13.50 11.78 6.13
N LEU A 138 -12.27 11.89 5.59
CA LEU A 138 -11.60 10.83 4.85
C LEU A 138 -11.48 9.55 5.68
N GLN A 139 -11.05 9.66 6.95
CA GLN A 139 -10.97 8.50 7.85
C GLN A 139 -12.35 7.88 8.11
N ARG A 140 -13.37 8.71 8.37
CA ARG A 140 -14.75 8.24 8.59
C ARG A 140 -15.32 7.53 7.35
N LEU A 141 -14.90 7.92 6.16
CA LEU A 141 -15.30 7.29 4.90
C LEU A 141 -14.54 5.98 4.60
N GLY A 142 -13.48 5.66 5.36
CA GLY A 142 -12.74 4.41 5.26
C GLY A 142 -11.31 4.53 4.71
N CYS A 143 -10.74 5.73 4.62
CA CYS A 143 -9.29 5.85 4.45
C CYS A 143 -8.59 5.18 5.62
N ILE A 144 -7.64 4.28 5.31
CA ILE A 144 -6.93 3.51 6.34
C ILE A 144 -5.68 4.21 6.86
N ALA A 145 -5.12 5.13 6.09
CA ALA A 145 -3.90 5.85 6.38
C ALA A 145 -3.82 7.11 5.51
N PHE A 146 -2.86 8.00 5.83
CA PHE A 146 -2.64 9.24 5.10
C PHE A 146 -1.22 9.30 4.56
N LYS A 147 -1.06 9.82 3.34
CA LYS A 147 0.23 10.01 2.65
C LYS A 147 0.54 11.48 2.52
N GLY A 148 1.76 11.87 2.92
CA GLY A 148 2.35 13.18 2.69
C GLY A 148 3.68 13.11 1.95
N PHE A 149 4.17 14.27 1.51
CA PHE A 149 5.45 14.46 0.84
C PHE A 149 6.20 15.65 1.44
N THR A 150 7.51 15.51 1.60
CA THR A 150 8.41 16.58 2.09
C THR A 150 9.05 17.38 0.96
N LEU A 151 8.79 17.00 -0.29
CA LEU A 151 9.27 17.69 -1.49
C LEU A 151 8.22 17.62 -2.60
N ASP A 152 8.46 18.36 -3.68
CA ASP A 152 7.56 18.41 -4.84
C ASP A 152 7.33 17.00 -5.42
N ALA A 153 6.08 16.56 -5.38
CA ALA A 153 5.61 15.28 -5.90
C ALA A 153 4.84 15.43 -7.23
N GLY A 154 4.87 16.62 -7.82
CA GLY A 154 4.16 16.96 -9.05
C GLY A 154 3.02 17.96 -8.82
N PRO A 155 2.45 18.50 -9.92
CA PRO A 155 1.54 19.65 -9.87
C PRO A 155 0.22 19.37 -9.13
N ASP A 156 -0.15 18.09 -8.99
CA ASP A 156 -1.45 17.69 -8.44
C ASP A 156 -1.38 17.27 -6.98
N PHE A 157 -0.18 17.15 -6.42
CA PHE A 157 0.03 16.75 -5.04
C PHE A 157 0.89 17.79 -4.31
N GLN A 158 0.27 18.64 -3.50
CA GLN A 158 0.98 19.66 -2.74
C GLN A 158 1.85 19.01 -1.65
N TRP A 159 3.15 19.35 -1.63
CA TRP A 159 4.06 18.92 -0.58
C TRP A 159 3.97 19.85 0.65
N SER A 160 4.44 19.36 1.79
CA SER A 160 4.37 20.01 3.08
C SER A 160 5.77 20.35 3.59
N ASP A 161 5.99 21.61 4.01
CA ASP A 161 7.16 21.98 4.81
C ASP A 161 7.04 21.43 6.25
N GLU A 162 8.06 21.65 7.07
CA GLU A 162 8.13 21.12 8.45
C GLU A 162 6.98 21.64 9.32
N TYR A 163 6.51 22.86 9.10
CA TYR A 163 5.39 23.41 9.86
C TYR A 163 4.07 22.72 9.48
N GLU A 164 3.81 22.55 8.20
CA GLU A 164 2.60 21.87 7.73
C GLU A 164 2.62 20.39 8.11
N GLN A 165 3.77 19.71 8.01
CA GLN A 165 3.92 18.33 8.46
C GLN A 165 3.59 18.17 9.95
N LEU A 166 4.05 19.10 10.79
CA LEU A 166 3.69 19.09 12.21
C LEU A 166 2.18 19.24 12.44
N ARG A 167 1.49 20.05 11.64
CA ARG A 167 0.03 20.20 11.70
C ARG A 167 -0.68 18.93 11.27
N GLU A 168 -0.23 18.32 10.17
CA GLU A 168 -0.74 17.05 9.64
C GLU A 168 -0.56 15.93 10.66
N MET A 169 0.66 15.77 11.21
CA MET A 169 0.96 14.78 12.25
C MET A 169 0.07 14.95 13.48
N LYS A 170 -0.12 16.18 13.98
CA LYS A 170 -1.00 16.44 15.11
C LYS A 170 -2.44 16.02 14.81
N LYS A 171 -2.98 16.43 13.67
CA LYS A 171 -4.35 16.09 13.28
C LYS A 171 -4.52 14.58 13.11
N ILE A 172 -3.58 13.90 12.44
CA ILE A 172 -3.63 12.46 12.22
C ILE A 172 -3.49 11.70 13.55
N SER A 173 -2.65 12.19 14.47
CA SER A 173 -2.51 11.64 15.83
C SER A 173 -3.81 11.75 16.63
N GLU A 174 -4.51 12.90 16.57
CA GLU A 174 -5.83 13.07 17.19
C GLU A 174 -6.86 12.07 16.68
N LEU A 175 -6.74 11.67 15.42
CA LEU A 175 -7.59 10.68 14.78
C LEU A 175 -7.16 9.22 15.07
N ASN A 176 -6.07 8.99 15.80
CA ASN A 176 -5.40 7.69 15.93
C ASN A 176 -5.08 7.06 14.56
N GLY A 177 -4.76 7.90 13.57
CA GLY A 177 -4.47 7.50 12.20
C GLY A 177 -3.00 7.11 11.99
N ILE A 178 -2.72 6.59 10.81
CA ILE A 178 -1.36 6.28 10.33
C ILE A 178 -0.95 7.35 9.33
N PHE A 179 0.26 7.88 9.48
CA PHE A 179 0.85 8.83 8.54
C PHE A 179 2.10 8.23 7.89
N GLY A 180 2.08 8.07 6.57
CA GLY A 180 3.22 7.66 5.76
C GLY A 180 3.76 8.87 5.00
N VAL A 181 5.06 9.10 5.06
CA VAL A 181 5.71 10.24 4.41
C VAL A 181 6.73 9.77 3.38
N HIS A 182 6.70 10.39 2.19
CA HIS A 182 7.85 10.33 1.29
C HIS A 182 8.85 11.38 1.74
N ALA A 183 9.91 10.93 2.40
CA ALA A 183 10.81 11.79 3.15
C ALA A 183 12.12 12.00 2.39
N GLU A 184 12.19 13.05 1.59
CA GLU A 184 13.43 13.59 1.04
C GLU A 184 13.49 15.10 1.33
N HIS A 185 14.63 15.62 1.75
CA HIS A 185 14.79 17.03 2.11
C HIS A 185 14.79 17.93 0.86
N ALA A 186 13.72 18.71 0.68
CA ALA A 186 13.45 19.48 -0.54
C ALA A 186 14.64 20.35 -1.00
N VAL A 187 15.28 21.08 -0.07
CA VAL A 187 16.41 21.97 -0.40
C VAL A 187 17.64 21.18 -0.85
N LEU A 188 17.94 20.02 -0.23
CA LEU A 188 19.06 19.19 -0.65
C LEU A 188 18.83 18.62 -2.04
N VAL A 189 17.65 18.03 -2.29
CA VAL A 189 17.29 17.51 -3.62
C VAL A 189 17.34 18.62 -4.67
N GLN A 190 16.80 19.79 -4.38
CA GLN A 190 16.86 20.93 -5.31
C GLN A 190 18.32 21.30 -5.63
N ARG A 191 19.17 21.49 -4.62
CA ARG A 191 20.58 21.91 -4.81
C ARG A 191 21.40 20.87 -5.54
N PHE A 192 21.25 19.60 -5.25
CA PHE A 192 21.94 18.55 -5.98
C PHE A 192 21.40 18.41 -7.41
N THR A 193 20.10 18.61 -7.66
CA THR A 193 19.55 18.65 -9.01
C THR A 193 20.15 19.80 -9.82
N GLU A 194 20.26 21.00 -9.22
CA GLU A 194 20.90 22.17 -9.84
C GLU A 194 22.39 21.91 -10.14
N LEU A 195 23.10 21.24 -9.21
CA LEU A 195 24.54 20.92 -9.36
C LEU A 195 24.83 20.00 -10.56
N TYR A 196 23.94 19.10 -10.87
CA TYR A 196 24.08 18.14 -11.96
C TYR A 196 23.22 18.47 -13.18
N ALA A 197 22.64 19.66 -13.25
CA ALA A 197 21.74 20.06 -14.34
C ALA A 197 22.36 20.05 -15.74
N ASP A 198 23.70 20.27 -15.84
CA ASP A 198 24.43 20.28 -17.09
C ASP A 198 24.95 18.90 -17.51
N GLU A 199 24.82 17.87 -16.68
CA GLU A 199 25.17 16.50 -17.04
C GLU A 199 24.06 15.87 -17.91
N GLU A 200 24.46 15.03 -18.88
CA GLU A 200 23.48 14.26 -19.66
C GLU A 200 22.66 13.35 -18.73
N TRP A 201 21.35 13.39 -18.88
CA TRP A 201 20.45 12.63 -18.01
C TRP A 201 20.74 11.13 -18.04
N SER A 202 20.90 10.53 -16.87
CA SER A 202 21.11 9.10 -16.67
C SER A 202 20.61 8.70 -15.29
N LEU A 203 20.46 7.39 -15.03
CA LEU A 203 20.15 6.89 -13.69
C LEU A 203 21.20 7.31 -12.66
N GLN A 204 22.48 7.38 -13.05
CA GLN A 204 23.56 7.84 -12.17
C GLN A 204 23.42 9.32 -11.81
N VAL A 205 23.00 10.16 -12.75
CA VAL A 205 22.74 11.60 -12.49
C VAL A 205 21.52 11.75 -11.59
N HIS A 206 20.47 10.96 -11.82
CA HIS A 206 19.30 10.93 -10.92
C HIS A 206 19.71 10.54 -9.49
N ASP A 207 20.49 9.48 -9.33
CA ASP A 207 20.98 9.00 -8.03
C ASP A 207 21.83 10.05 -7.32
N LYS A 208 22.78 10.70 -8.04
CA LYS A 208 23.58 11.81 -7.51
C LYS A 208 22.71 13.01 -7.05
N SER A 209 21.60 13.27 -7.73
CA SER A 209 20.71 14.38 -7.38
C SER A 209 19.83 14.09 -6.14
N ARG A 210 19.79 12.84 -5.71
CA ARG A 210 19.02 12.36 -4.54
C ARG A 210 19.91 11.53 -3.61
N PRO A 211 20.93 12.14 -2.99
CA PRO A 211 21.86 11.42 -2.15
C PRO A 211 21.18 10.94 -0.87
N PRO A 212 21.68 9.87 -0.22
CA PRO A 212 21.15 9.34 1.03
C PRO A 212 20.99 10.37 2.14
N GLU A 213 21.83 11.42 2.14
CA GLU A 213 21.74 12.54 3.09
C GLU A 213 20.43 13.32 2.98
N ALA A 214 19.81 13.36 1.79
CA ALA A 214 18.52 14.01 1.62
C ALA A 214 17.41 13.25 2.35
N GLU A 215 17.39 11.93 2.26
CA GLU A 215 16.45 11.07 2.99
C GLU A 215 16.74 11.10 4.49
N LEU A 216 18.00 10.88 4.91
CA LEU A 216 18.39 10.89 6.31
C LEU A 216 18.05 12.22 7.00
N THR A 217 18.27 13.35 6.32
CA THR A 217 17.93 14.68 6.87
C THR A 217 16.42 14.82 7.04
N ALA A 218 15.62 14.43 6.04
CA ALA A 218 14.18 14.51 6.14
C ALA A 218 13.63 13.61 7.25
N VAL A 219 14.08 12.36 7.34
CA VAL A 219 13.65 11.42 8.40
C VAL A 219 14.01 11.94 9.80
N ASN A 220 15.16 12.58 9.96
CA ASN A 220 15.55 13.13 11.27
C ASN A 220 14.77 14.41 11.63
N THR A 221 14.11 15.06 10.67
CA THR A 221 13.29 16.24 10.89
C THR A 221 11.86 15.89 11.29
N LEU A 222 11.37 14.74 10.79
CA LEU A 222 10.04 14.19 11.12
C LEU A 222 9.98 13.62 12.54
#